data_c128705e0a699ddccc9046d94b068337
#
_entry.id   c128705e0a699ddccc9046d94b068337
#
_cell.length_a   1.000
_cell.length_b   1.000
_cell.length_c   1.000
_cell.angle_alpha   90.00
_cell.angle_beta   90.00
_cell.angle_gamma   90.00
#
_symmetry.space_group_name_H-M   'P 1'
#
loop_
_entity.id
_entity.type
_entity.pdbx_description
1 polymer ?
#
loop_
_entity_poly.entity_id
_entity_poly.type
_entity_poly.pdbx_seq_one_letter_code
_entity_poly.pdbx_strand_id
1 'polypeptide(L)'
;MAARRGKQGKRDVIAFEMNLSQNLSEIKNSLLDGSYKPGEYRQFYIFDPKLRLIHAPLYKDVVIQRCICDQVLAPLLENKLIYDNAACRVGKGTHFSLNRLTVFIREFYRRHGTDGYLLKCDVKKYFENINHGILKQKL
;
A
#
# COMPACT_ATOMS: atom_id res chain seq x y z
N MET A 1 5.34 8.06 -14.92
CA MET A 1 4.22 7.50 -14.14
C MET A 1 4.72 6.82 -12.86
N ALA A 2 4.08 7.06 -11.73
CA ALA A 2 4.46 6.43 -10.44
C ALA A 2 4.26 4.89 -10.43
N ALA A 3 3.24 4.38 -11.13
CA ALA A 3 2.90 2.96 -11.18
C ALA A 3 4.00 2.06 -11.78
N ARG A 4 4.84 2.58 -12.68
CA ARG A 4 5.94 1.82 -13.33
C ARG A 4 7.23 1.75 -12.52
N ARG A 5 7.35 2.55 -11.45
CA ARG A 5 8.60 2.65 -10.69
C ARG A 5 9.07 1.28 -10.18
N GLY A 6 10.29 0.89 -10.55
CA GLY A 6 10.86 -0.42 -10.23
C GLY A 6 10.30 -1.60 -11.03
N LYS A 7 9.49 -1.35 -12.10
CA LYS A 7 8.85 -2.40 -12.90
C LYS A 7 9.06 -2.22 -14.41
N GLN A 8 9.95 -1.32 -14.83
CA GLN A 8 10.11 -0.90 -16.25
C GLN A 8 10.43 -2.07 -17.20
N GLY A 9 11.13 -3.10 -16.72
CA GLY A 9 11.49 -4.28 -17.52
C GLY A 9 10.41 -5.37 -17.59
N LYS A 10 9.24 -5.18 -16.96
CA LYS A 10 8.18 -6.18 -17.02
C LYS A 10 7.40 -6.09 -18.32
N ARG A 11 7.11 -7.24 -18.95
CA ARG A 11 6.42 -7.31 -20.25
C ARG A 11 5.06 -6.63 -20.25
N ASP A 12 4.28 -6.81 -19.20
CA ASP A 12 2.96 -6.19 -19.01
C ASP A 12 3.03 -4.66 -18.93
N VAL A 13 4.07 -4.12 -18.27
CA VAL A 13 4.34 -2.68 -18.20
C VAL A 13 4.73 -2.13 -19.57
N ILE A 14 5.66 -2.79 -20.25
CA ILE A 14 6.11 -2.38 -21.60
C ILE A 14 4.92 -2.38 -22.58
N ALA A 15 4.14 -3.47 -22.61
CA ALA A 15 2.97 -3.57 -23.51
C ALA A 15 1.95 -2.45 -23.23
N PHE A 16 1.70 -2.11 -21.99
CA PHE A 16 0.80 -1.01 -21.62
C PHE A 16 1.36 0.35 -22.05
N GLU A 17 2.65 0.57 -21.90
CA GLU A 17 3.30 1.85 -22.23
C GLU A 17 3.46 2.07 -23.73
N MET A 18 3.54 1.02 -24.55
CA MET A 18 3.56 1.14 -26.02
C MET A 18 2.31 1.85 -26.56
N ASN A 19 1.15 1.66 -25.93
CA ASN A 19 -0.11 2.31 -26.29
C ASN A 19 -0.64 3.20 -25.15
N LEU A 20 0.24 3.92 -24.47
CA LEU A 20 -0.06 4.63 -23.22
C LEU A 20 -1.26 5.57 -23.35
N SER A 21 -1.29 6.41 -24.37
CA SER A 21 -2.35 7.40 -24.57
C SER A 21 -3.71 6.75 -24.74
N GLN A 22 -3.78 5.71 -25.58
CA GLN A 22 -5.01 4.96 -25.82
C GLN A 22 -5.48 4.25 -24.54
N ASN A 23 -4.58 3.51 -23.88
CA ASN A 23 -4.89 2.78 -22.65
C ASN A 23 -5.38 3.72 -21.52
N LEU A 24 -4.79 4.91 -21.39
CA LEU A 24 -5.26 5.90 -20.42
C LEU A 24 -6.62 6.49 -20.78
N SER A 25 -6.89 6.72 -22.06
CA SER A 25 -8.20 7.20 -22.54
C SER A 25 -9.29 6.15 -22.29
N GLU A 26 -9.02 4.89 -22.57
CA GLU A 26 -9.94 3.78 -22.26
C GLU A 26 -10.24 3.66 -20.77
N ILE A 27 -9.19 3.75 -19.92
CA ILE A 27 -9.38 3.77 -18.46
C ILE A 27 -10.26 4.93 -18.04
N LYS A 28 -9.94 6.15 -18.51
CA LYS A 28 -10.71 7.35 -18.19
C LYS A 28 -12.17 7.19 -18.56
N ASN A 29 -12.46 6.75 -19.79
CA ASN A 29 -13.83 6.59 -20.26
C ASN A 29 -14.58 5.53 -19.45
N SER A 30 -13.97 4.37 -19.20
CA SER A 30 -14.60 3.31 -18.39
C SER A 30 -14.85 3.69 -16.93
N LEU A 31 -14.07 4.60 -16.38
CA LEU A 31 -14.32 5.15 -15.04
C LEU A 31 -15.44 6.19 -15.05
N LEU A 32 -15.54 7.01 -16.12
CA LEU A 32 -16.57 8.05 -16.23
C LEU A 32 -17.95 7.47 -16.51
N ASP A 33 -18.03 6.42 -17.31
CA ASP A 33 -19.30 5.76 -17.66
C ASP A 33 -19.70 4.66 -16.67
N GLY A 34 -18.84 4.38 -15.65
CA GLY A 34 -19.09 3.36 -14.64
C GLY A 34 -18.95 1.92 -15.11
N SER A 35 -18.46 1.69 -16.34
CA SER A 35 -18.31 0.35 -16.93
C SER A 35 -17.04 -0.37 -16.44
N TYR A 36 -16.13 0.31 -15.74
CA TYR A 36 -14.89 -0.28 -15.26
C TYR A 36 -15.15 -1.45 -14.32
N LYS A 37 -14.52 -2.59 -14.66
CA LYS A 37 -14.44 -3.76 -13.79
C LYS A 37 -12.98 -4.15 -13.61
N PRO A 38 -12.54 -4.42 -12.37
CA PRO A 38 -11.20 -4.96 -12.13
C PRO A 38 -11.01 -6.27 -12.89
N GLY A 39 -9.81 -6.46 -13.43
CA GLY A 39 -9.46 -7.71 -14.09
C GLY A 39 -9.19 -8.85 -13.11
N GLU A 40 -9.04 -10.05 -13.66
CA GLU A 40 -8.71 -11.22 -12.86
C GLU A 40 -7.28 -11.13 -12.32
N TYR A 41 -7.09 -11.62 -11.10
CA TYR A 41 -5.77 -11.68 -10.48
C TYR A 41 -4.95 -12.82 -11.08
N ARG A 42 -3.71 -12.54 -11.46
CA ARG A 42 -2.73 -13.57 -11.78
C ARG A 42 -2.19 -14.17 -10.48
N GLN A 43 -2.28 -15.48 -10.35
CA GLN A 43 -1.80 -16.21 -9.18
C GLN A 43 -0.46 -16.88 -9.46
N PHE A 44 0.46 -16.79 -8.50
CA PHE A 44 1.73 -17.51 -8.53
C PHE A 44 2.29 -17.67 -7.11
N TYR A 45 3.12 -18.68 -6.94
CA TYR A 45 3.78 -18.93 -5.67
C TYR A 45 5.16 -18.27 -5.62
N ILE A 46 5.49 -17.73 -4.46
CA ILE A 46 6.86 -17.31 -4.12
C ILE A 46 7.29 -18.01 -2.85
N PHE A 47 8.61 -18.26 -2.73
CA PHE A 47 9.22 -18.82 -1.53
C PHE A 47 10.24 -17.82 -0.99
N ASP A 48 9.86 -17.09 0.09
CA ASP A 48 10.73 -16.12 0.73
C ASP A 48 10.23 -15.78 2.15
N PRO A 49 10.78 -16.30 3.20
CA PRO A 49 11.36 -17.63 3.44
C PRO A 49 10.28 -18.73 3.53
N LYS A 50 9.01 -18.40 3.36
CA LYS A 50 7.86 -19.30 3.39
C LYS A 50 7.12 -19.27 2.06
N LEU A 51 6.55 -20.41 1.69
CA LEU A 51 5.69 -20.50 0.51
C LEU A 51 4.48 -19.60 0.68
N ARG A 52 4.27 -18.68 -0.27
CA ARG A 52 3.14 -17.75 -0.29
C ARG A 52 2.50 -17.76 -1.66
N LEU A 53 1.19 -17.87 -1.70
CA LEU A 53 0.41 -17.62 -2.89
C LEU A 53 0.22 -16.10 -3.06
N ILE A 54 0.65 -15.58 -4.20
CA ILE A 54 0.53 -14.16 -4.52
C ILE A 54 -0.57 -13.96 -5.54
N HIS A 55 -1.46 -13.02 -5.27
CA HIS A 55 -2.50 -12.54 -6.18
C HIS A 55 -2.08 -11.18 -6.73
N ALA A 56 -1.61 -11.16 -7.96
CA ALA A 56 -1.14 -9.94 -8.61
C ALA A 56 -2.21 -9.38 -9.55
N PRO A 57 -2.66 -8.13 -9.38
CA PRO A 57 -3.59 -7.50 -10.30
C PRO A 57 -2.95 -7.24 -11.67
N LEU A 58 -3.76 -7.05 -12.70
CA LEU A 58 -3.29 -6.60 -14.01
C LEU A 58 -2.65 -5.21 -13.90
N TYR A 59 -1.69 -4.90 -14.77
CA TYR A 59 -1.00 -3.60 -14.71
C TYR A 59 -1.93 -2.41 -14.90
N LYS A 60 -2.97 -2.54 -15.73
CA LYS A 60 -4.07 -1.57 -15.86
C LYS A 60 -4.68 -1.21 -14.50
N ASP A 61 -4.99 -2.21 -13.70
CA ASP A 61 -5.61 -2.02 -12.38
C ASP A 61 -4.61 -1.42 -11.38
N VAL A 62 -3.32 -1.79 -11.47
CA VAL A 62 -2.26 -1.14 -10.68
C VAL A 62 -2.18 0.35 -10.97
N VAL A 63 -2.34 0.78 -12.23
CA VAL A 63 -2.35 2.20 -12.61
C VAL A 63 -3.52 2.93 -11.95
N ILE A 64 -4.72 2.35 -12.00
CA ILE A 64 -5.93 2.93 -11.40
C ILE A 64 -5.79 3.00 -9.87
N GLN A 65 -5.42 1.89 -9.23
CA GLN A 65 -5.23 1.81 -7.79
C GLN A 65 -4.20 2.85 -7.31
N ARG A 66 -3.08 2.98 -8.04
CA ARG A 66 -2.05 3.96 -7.71
C ARG A 66 -2.57 5.39 -7.84
N CYS A 67 -3.35 5.68 -8.87
CA CYS A 67 -3.97 6.99 -9.06
C CYS A 67 -4.90 7.33 -7.89
N ILE A 68 -5.79 6.40 -7.52
CA ILE A 68 -6.72 6.59 -6.38
C ILE A 68 -5.95 6.79 -5.08
N CYS A 69 -4.94 5.94 -4.82
CA CYS A 69 -4.14 6.06 -3.61
C CYS A 69 -3.41 7.41 -3.52
N ASP A 70 -2.75 7.84 -4.60
CA ASP A 70 -1.92 9.05 -4.57
C ASP A 70 -2.74 10.35 -4.60
N GLN A 71 -3.87 10.36 -5.31
CA GLN A 71 -4.63 11.60 -5.55
C GLN A 71 -5.83 11.76 -4.62
N VAL A 72 -6.34 10.67 -4.06
CA VAL A 72 -7.55 10.69 -3.22
C VAL A 72 -7.25 10.21 -1.81
N LEU A 73 -6.84 8.95 -1.65
CA LEU A 73 -6.76 8.35 -0.31
C LEU A 73 -5.63 8.94 0.53
N ALA A 74 -4.43 9.12 -0.02
CA ALA A 74 -3.30 9.64 0.75
C ALA A 74 -3.55 11.05 1.27
N PRO A 75 -4.03 12.04 0.47
CA PRO A 75 -4.36 13.37 0.97
C PRO A 75 -5.46 13.37 2.02
N LEU A 76 -6.50 12.53 1.86
CA LEU A 76 -7.62 12.48 2.80
C LEU A 76 -7.23 11.84 4.14
N LEU A 77 -6.36 10.84 4.12
CA LEU A 77 -6.01 10.07 5.31
C LEU A 77 -4.80 10.64 6.06
N GLU A 78 -3.94 11.42 5.40
CA GLU A 78 -2.69 11.92 5.99
C GLU A 78 -2.91 12.61 7.34
N ASN A 79 -3.93 13.47 7.42
CA ASN A 79 -4.26 14.22 8.63
C ASN A 79 -4.99 13.40 9.71
N LYS A 80 -5.48 12.21 9.36
CA LYS A 80 -6.16 11.29 10.29
C LYS A 80 -5.21 10.28 10.93
N LEU A 81 -4.02 10.13 10.36
CA LEU A 81 -3.03 9.17 10.85
C LEU A 81 -2.22 9.78 11.99
N ILE A 82 -1.99 9.00 13.04
CA ILE A 82 -1.10 9.40 14.14
C ILE A 82 0.30 9.70 13.62
N TYR A 83 1.01 10.61 14.30
CA TYR A 83 2.34 11.05 13.87
C TYR A 83 3.32 9.89 13.66
N ASP A 84 3.30 8.89 14.55
CA ASP A 84 4.23 7.75 14.54
C ASP A 84 3.83 6.62 13.58
N ASN A 85 2.72 6.74 12.85
CA ASN A 85 2.44 5.85 11.73
C ASN A 85 3.43 6.13 10.59
N ALA A 86 4.29 5.17 10.31
CA ALA A 86 5.34 5.29 9.29
C ALA A 86 5.06 4.50 8.01
N ALA A 87 4.04 3.65 8.01
CA ALA A 87 3.74 2.80 6.86
C ALA A 87 3.12 3.60 5.70
N CYS A 88 3.69 3.43 4.50
CA CYS A 88 3.19 4.01 3.24
C CYS A 88 3.06 5.54 3.22
N ARG A 89 3.79 6.26 4.07
CA ARG A 89 3.77 7.74 4.12
C ARG A 89 5.04 8.33 3.53
N VAL A 90 4.89 9.45 2.81
CA VAL A 90 6.01 10.18 2.24
C VAL A 90 6.90 10.76 3.35
N GLY A 91 8.21 10.62 3.21
CA GLY A 91 9.17 11.06 4.24
C GLY A 91 9.23 10.21 5.51
N LYS A 92 8.40 9.18 5.61
CA LYS A 92 8.40 8.23 6.73
C LYS A 92 8.65 6.81 6.21
N GLY A 93 9.25 5.98 7.04
CA GLY A 93 9.60 4.61 6.66
C GLY A 93 10.40 3.95 7.79
N THR A 94 11.13 2.89 7.48
CA THR A 94 11.86 2.11 8.49
C THR A 94 12.81 2.95 9.34
N HIS A 95 13.59 3.86 8.72
CA HIS A 95 14.50 4.73 9.47
C HIS A 95 13.76 5.71 10.39
N PHE A 96 12.64 6.29 9.92
CA PHE A 96 11.80 7.13 10.77
C PHE A 96 11.30 6.33 11.98
N SER A 97 10.76 5.11 11.76
CA SER A 97 10.26 4.24 12.85
C SER A 97 11.35 3.90 13.87
N LEU A 98 12.55 3.57 13.41
CA LEU A 98 13.68 3.25 14.28
C LEU A 98 14.11 4.47 15.12
N ASN A 99 14.17 5.65 14.52
CA ASN A 99 14.49 6.88 15.23
C ASN A 99 13.43 7.20 16.30
N ARG A 100 12.13 7.05 15.97
CA ARG A 100 11.04 7.25 16.94
C ARG A 100 11.13 6.25 18.10
N LEU A 101 11.33 4.98 17.78
CA LEU A 101 11.52 3.94 18.80
C LEU A 101 12.70 4.28 19.72
N THR A 102 13.82 4.73 19.17
CA THR A 102 14.99 5.14 19.96
C THR A 102 14.66 6.30 20.91
N VAL A 103 13.88 7.28 20.44
CA VAL A 103 13.44 8.39 21.30
C VAL A 103 12.57 7.86 22.43
N PHE A 104 11.57 7.02 22.14
CA PHE A 104 10.70 6.45 23.17
C PHE A 104 11.46 5.61 24.21
N ILE A 105 12.39 4.77 23.78
CA ILE A 105 13.21 3.96 24.69
C ILE A 105 14.06 4.87 25.59
N ARG A 106 14.68 5.91 25.05
CA ARG A 106 15.48 6.86 25.84
C ARG A 106 14.65 7.63 26.85
N GLU A 107 13.46 8.08 26.45
CA GLU A 107 12.54 8.78 27.37
C GLU A 107 12.04 7.85 28.48
N PHE A 108 11.68 6.63 28.13
CA PHE A 108 11.25 5.62 29.08
C PHE A 108 12.38 5.32 30.08
N TYR A 109 13.59 5.02 29.60
CA TYR A 109 14.75 4.73 30.44
C TYR A 109 15.07 5.87 31.41
N ARG A 110 14.95 7.11 30.94
CA ARG A 110 15.20 8.28 31.77
C ARG A 110 14.19 8.41 32.92
N ARG A 111 12.94 7.98 32.71
CA ARG A 111 11.87 8.09 33.71
C ARG A 111 11.77 6.88 34.64
N HIS A 112 12.04 5.69 34.13
CA HIS A 112 11.73 4.42 34.77
C HIS A 112 12.94 3.47 34.88
N GLY A 113 14.10 3.84 34.36
CA GLY A 113 15.27 2.97 34.33
C GLY A 113 15.04 1.75 33.43
N THR A 114 15.47 0.59 33.92
CA THR A 114 15.33 -0.69 33.20
C THR A 114 14.03 -1.46 33.54
N ASP A 115 13.22 -0.92 34.42
CA ASP A 115 11.99 -1.58 34.87
C ASP A 115 10.83 -1.31 33.89
N GLY A 116 10.67 -2.19 32.90
CA GLY A 116 9.63 -2.07 31.91
C GLY A 116 9.59 -3.19 30.90
N TYR A 117 8.54 -3.17 30.09
CA TYR A 117 8.27 -4.17 29.09
C TYR A 117 8.03 -3.55 27.73
N LEU A 118 8.43 -4.25 26.67
CA LEU A 118 8.15 -3.88 25.29
C LEU A 118 7.11 -4.84 24.71
N LEU A 119 5.92 -4.32 24.41
CA LEU A 119 4.85 -5.08 23.79
C LEU A 119 4.91 -4.93 22.27
N LYS A 120 5.11 -6.07 21.56
CA LYS A 120 5.00 -6.13 20.10
C LYS A 120 3.71 -6.85 19.72
N CYS A 121 2.81 -6.13 19.05
CA CYS A 121 1.56 -6.69 18.55
C CYS A 121 1.58 -6.81 17.03
N ASP A 122 0.93 -7.84 16.49
CA ASP A 122 0.71 -8.03 15.07
C ASP A 122 -0.69 -8.63 14.83
N VAL A 123 -1.33 -8.22 13.73
CA VAL A 123 -2.66 -8.72 13.38
C VAL A 123 -2.53 -9.92 12.47
N LYS A 124 -2.88 -11.10 12.99
CA LYS A 124 -2.86 -12.35 12.21
C LYS A 124 -3.81 -12.25 11.01
N LYS A 125 -3.30 -12.57 9.82
CA LYS A 125 -4.09 -12.60 8.58
C LYS A 125 -4.88 -11.29 8.34
N TYR A 126 -4.22 -10.15 8.51
CA TYR A 126 -4.84 -8.83 8.46
C TYR A 126 -5.75 -8.66 7.23
N PHE A 127 -5.23 -8.88 6.02
CA PHE A 127 -6.00 -8.64 4.79
C PHE A 127 -7.18 -9.60 4.61
N GLU A 128 -7.05 -10.84 5.04
CA GLU A 128 -8.11 -11.85 4.95
C GLU A 128 -9.27 -11.56 5.92
N ASN A 129 -8.99 -10.85 7.01
CA ASN A 129 -9.95 -10.55 8.07
C ASN A 129 -10.57 -9.15 7.99
N ILE A 130 -10.26 -8.36 6.94
CA ILE A 130 -10.89 -7.06 6.75
C ILE A 130 -12.38 -7.24 6.42
N ASN A 131 -13.24 -6.70 7.28
CA ASN A 131 -14.67 -6.63 6.99
C ASN A 131 -14.94 -5.52 5.97
N HIS A 132 -15.22 -5.90 4.73
CA HIS A 132 -15.44 -4.96 3.63
C HIS A 132 -16.68 -4.07 3.83
N GLY A 133 -17.72 -4.56 4.54
CA GLY A 133 -18.90 -3.76 4.86
C GLY A 133 -18.55 -2.58 5.79
N ILE A 134 -17.84 -2.89 6.89
CA ILE A 134 -17.37 -1.85 7.81
C ILE A 134 -16.39 -0.88 7.13
N LEU A 135 -15.47 -1.41 6.31
CA LEU A 135 -14.52 -0.57 5.58
C LEU A 135 -15.23 0.42 4.67
N LYS A 136 -16.23 -0.03 3.91
CA LYS A 136 -17.02 0.85 3.01
C LYS A 136 -17.82 1.91 3.75
N GLN A 137 -18.24 1.65 4.98
CA GLN A 137 -18.94 2.66 5.80
C GLN A 137 -18.01 3.73 6.36
N LYS A 138 -16.70 3.45 6.41
CA LYS A 138 -15.68 4.36 6.97
C LYS A 138 -14.97 5.19 5.90
N LEU A 139 -15.10 4.83 4.63
CA LEU A 139 -14.56 5.55 3.48
C LEU A 139 -15.58 6.57 2.94
#